data_5e2b8d8e7014ee806c1ee45f9f1c7dec
#
_entry.id   5e2b8d8e7014ee806c1ee45f9f1c7dec
#
_cell.length_a   1.000
_cell.length_b   1.000
_cell.length_c   1.000
_cell.angle_alpha   90.00
_cell.angle_beta   90.00
_cell.angle_gamma   90.00
#
_symmetry.space_group_name_H-M   'P 1'
#
loop_
_entity.id
_entity.type
_entity.pdbx_description
1 polymer ?
#
loop_
_entity_poly.entity_id
_entity_poly.type
_entity_poly.pdbx_seq_one_letter_code
_entity_poly.pdbx_strand_id
1 'polypeptide(L)'
;MSQVAFDFGQSEAPRRPKKPERLILMVLLEAPVGSQALEIASEIQTANGIQAKLRPLDHLHISLQHIRDDKRLREKYVFAAKRAANAVVAEAFDVCFDRIVTFPGGRPDRRATVLLGGSTALMDLQCRLGVALISNGLRGALSFNPHITLFYSSRSVVPQQIDPLRFTVRRFSLVHSERGLTKYNILESWLTQAKWH
;
A
#
# COMPACT_ATOMS: atom_id res chain seq x y z
N MET A 1 -3.65 50.82 -35.44
CA MET A 1 -3.76 49.34 -35.53
C MET A 1 -3.24 48.79 -34.24
N SER A 2 -4.16 48.33 -33.35
CA SER A 2 -3.78 47.79 -32.05
C SER A 2 -3.53 46.27 -32.19
N GLN A 3 -2.32 45.82 -31.90
CA GLN A 3 -2.02 44.39 -31.79
C GLN A 3 -2.58 43.87 -30.48
N VAL A 4 -3.52 42.93 -30.55
CA VAL A 4 -3.99 42.16 -29.43
C VAL A 4 -2.96 41.06 -29.16
N ALA A 5 -2.22 41.16 -28.05
CA ALA A 5 -1.33 40.13 -27.57
C ALA A 5 -2.19 39.00 -26.99
N PHE A 6 -2.14 37.83 -27.61
CA PHE A 6 -2.71 36.60 -27.02
C PHE A 6 -1.77 36.14 -25.92
N ASP A 7 -2.22 36.28 -24.67
CA ASP A 7 -1.57 35.68 -23.51
C ASP A 7 -1.90 34.21 -23.50
N PHE A 8 -1.00 33.39 -24.02
CA PHE A 8 -1.05 31.93 -23.83
C PHE A 8 -0.65 31.65 -22.39
N GLY A 9 -1.65 31.59 -21.50
CA GLY A 9 -1.46 31.18 -20.13
C GLY A 9 -0.50 30.01 -20.06
N GLN A 10 0.63 30.20 -19.38
CA GLN A 10 1.63 29.13 -19.17
C GLN A 10 0.97 27.98 -18.45
N SER A 11 0.66 26.93 -19.21
CA SER A 11 0.28 25.64 -18.65
C SER A 11 1.40 25.21 -17.69
N GLU A 12 1.12 25.23 -16.37
CA GLU A 12 2.09 24.73 -15.38
C GLU A 12 2.45 23.28 -15.77
N ALA A 13 3.72 23.05 -16.08
CA ALA A 13 4.21 21.72 -16.38
C ALA A 13 3.87 20.80 -15.20
N PRO A 14 3.36 19.58 -15.43
CA PRO A 14 2.90 18.70 -14.37
C PRO A 14 4.02 18.50 -13.35
N ARG A 15 3.72 18.76 -12.07
CA ARG A 15 4.66 18.62 -10.97
C ARG A 15 5.18 17.20 -10.93
N ARG A 16 6.48 17.03 -11.11
CA ARG A 16 7.12 15.71 -11.04
C ARG A 16 7.37 15.29 -9.59
N PRO A 17 7.19 13.99 -9.24
CA PRO A 17 7.56 13.50 -7.92
C PRO A 17 9.05 13.75 -7.64
N LYS A 18 9.37 14.32 -6.48
CA LYS A 18 10.77 14.52 -6.02
C LYS A 18 11.47 13.19 -5.66
N LYS A 19 10.72 12.09 -5.56
CA LYS A 19 11.19 10.75 -5.18
C LYS A 19 10.90 9.78 -6.31
N PRO A 20 11.66 8.67 -6.41
CA PRO A 20 11.36 7.62 -7.38
C PRO A 20 9.91 7.15 -7.25
N GLU A 21 9.28 6.92 -8.39
CA GLU A 21 7.95 6.34 -8.50
C GLU A 21 8.01 4.84 -8.18
N ARG A 22 6.98 4.33 -7.51
CA ARG A 22 6.94 2.94 -7.06
C ARG A 22 5.86 2.17 -7.78
N LEU A 23 6.20 0.98 -8.25
CA LEU A 23 5.27 -0.03 -8.73
C LEU A 23 5.14 -1.13 -7.67
N ILE A 24 3.91 -1.40 -7.23
CA ILE A 24 3.64 -2.29 -6.10
C ILE A 24 2.31 -3.01 -6.27
N LEU A 25 2.26 -4.30 -5.93
CA LEU A 25 1.01 -5.04 -5.72
C LEU A 25 0.60 -4.92 -4.25
N MET A 26 -0.65 -4.58 -4.00
CA MET A 26 -1.17 -4.36 -2.65
C MET A 26 -2.67 -4.68 -2.52
N VAL A 27 -3.12 -4.89 -1.30
CA VAL A 27 -4.52 -4.85 -0.91
C VAL A 27 -4.80 -3.46 -0.36
N LEU A 28 -5.65 -2.69 -1.00
CA LEU A 28 -6.15 -1.42 -0.48
C LEU A 28 -7.32 -1.71 0.48
N LEU A 29 -7.36 -1.01 1.62
CA LEU A 29 -8.46 -1.14 2.56
C LEU A 29 -9.71 -0.42 2.02
N GLU A 30 -10.86 -1.08 2.12
CA GLU A 30 -12.15 -0.43 1.84
C GLU A 30 -12.50 0.57 2.94
N ALA A 31 -13.28 1.60 2.61
CA ALA A 31 -13.54 2.73 3.49
C ALA A 31 -13.99 2.34 4.92
N PRO A 32 -14.93 1.39 5.13
CA PRO A 32 -15.34 1.01 6.49
C PRO A 32 -14.19 0.43 7.32
N VAL A 33 -13.39 -0.46 6.73
CA VAL A 33 -12.23 -1.08 7.39
C VAL A 33 -11.11 -0.06 7.62
N GLY A 34 -10.90 0.81 6.64
CA GLY A 34 -9.91 1.89 6.77
C GLY A 34 -10.26 2.88 7.87
N SER A 35 -11.54 3.21 8.04
CA SER A 35 -12.02 4.08 9.13
C SER A 35 -11.75 3.46 10.50
N GLN A 36 -12.07 2.18 10.69
CA GLN A 36 -11.75 1.45 11.92
C GLN A 36 -10.23 1.44 12.21
N ALA A 37 -9.40 1.24 11.18
CA ALA A 37 -7.95 1.29 11.34
C ALA A 37 -7.45 2.69 11.79
N LEU A 38 -8.10 3.77 11.30
CA LEU A 38 -7.78 5.13 11.72
C LEU A 38 -8.29 5.45 13.13
N GLU A 39 -9.41 4.90 13.56
CA GLU A 39 -9.92 4.99 14.94
C GLU A 39 -8.92 4.35 15.89
N ILE A 40 -8.50 3.11 15.65
CA ILE A 40 -7.42 2.44 16.40
C ILE A 40 -6.16 3.31 16.45
N ALA A 41 -5.75 3.87 15.31
CA ALA A 41 -4.57 4.73 15.25
C ALA A 41 -4.70 5.97 16.15
N SER A 42 -5.87 6.60 16.18
CA SER A 42 -6.15 7.79 17.00
C SER A 42 -6.15 7.47 18.51
N GLU A 43 -6.73 6.35 18.90
CA GLU A 43 -6.71 5.85 20.28
C GLU A 43 -5.28 5.59 20.75
N ILE A 44 -4.48 4.91 19.92
CA ILE A 44 -3.07 4.63 20.22
C ILE A 44 -2.26 5.93 20.32
N GLN A 45 -2.50 6.90 19.46
CA GLN A 45 -1.84 8.20 19.55
C GLN A 45 -2.18 8.91 20.86
N THR A 46 -3.45 8.93 21.23
CA THR A 46 -3.93 9.54 22.47
C THR A 46 -3.31 8.86 23.68
N ALA A 47 -3.37 7.53 23.76
CA ALA A 47 -2.83 6.75 24.87
C ALA A 47 -1.31 6.90 25.06
N ASN A 48 -0.57 7.21 24.00
CA ASN A 48 0.90 7.34 24.01
C ASN A 48 1.38 8.80 23.92
N GLY A 49 0.49 9.78 23.91
CA GLY A 49 0.83 11.20 23.77
C GLY A 49 1.57 11.50 22.46
N ILE A 50 1.21 10.80 21.38
CA ILE A 50 1.83 10.93 20.05
C ILE A 50 0.99 11.90 19.22
N GLN A 51 1.64 12.93 18.68
CA GLN A 51 1.04 13.82 17.70
C GLN A 51 1.70 13.57 16.33
N ALA A 52 1.09 12.72 15.52
CA ALA A 52 1.59 12.40 14.20
C ALA A 52 0.46 12.43 13.17
N LYS A 53 0.78 12.82 11.92
CA LYS A 53 -0.19 12.78 10.84
C LYS A 53 -0.55 11.33 10.51
N LEU A 54 -1.81 10.97 10.63
CA LEU A 54 -2.32 9.68 10.19
C LEU A 54 -2.15 9.51 8.68
N ARG A 55 -2.06 8.26 8.24
CA ARG A 55 -2.12 7.96 6.81
C ARG A 55 -3.49 8.35 6.26
N PRO A 56 -3.57 8.92 5.05
CA PRO A 56 -4.87 9.11 4.40
C PRO A 56 -5.60 7.77 4.25
N LEU A 57 -6.92 7.80 4.33
CA LEU A 57 -7.78 6.62 4.23
C LEU A 57 -7.48 5.78 2.98
N ASP A 58 -7.41 6.45 1.83
CA ASP A 58 -7.12 5.88 0.51
C ASP A 58 -5.67 5.38 0.35
N HIS A 59 -4.83 5.59 1.36
CA HIS A 59 -3.45 5.13 1.42
C HIS A 59 -3.22 3.98 2.41
N LEU A 60 -4.27 3.53 3.11
CA LEU A 60 -4.17 2.36 3.97
C LEU A 60 -4.17 1.08 3.13
N HIS A 61 -3.15 0.25 3.30
CA HIS A 61 -2.95 -0.93 2.47
C HIS A 61 -2.09 -1.98 3.15
N ILE A 62 -2.19 -3.21 2.63
CA ILE A 62 -1.22 -4.28 2.88
C ILE A 62 -0.35 -4.40 1.62
N SER A 63 0.96 -4.15 1.75
CA SER A 63 1.90 -4.33 0.63
C SER A 63 2.12 -5.82 0.38
N LEU A 64 1.76 -6.35 -0.80
CA LEU A 64 2.01 -7.75 -1.16
C LEU A 64 3.39 -7.93 -1.80
N GLN A 65 3.67 -7.17 -2.86
CA GLN A 65 4.92 -7.28 -3.62
C GLN A 65 5.41 -5.90 -4.05
N HIS A 66 6.57 -5.49 -3.54
CA HIS A 66 7.27 -4.32 -4.05
C HIS A 66 8.03 -4.72 -5.32
N ILE A 67 7.61 -4.23 -6.46
CA ILE A 67 8.17 -4.63 -7.75
C ILE A 67 9.40 -3.80 -8.06
N ARG A 68 9.26 -2.46 -8.01
CA ARG A 68 10.35 -1.57 -8.38
C ARG A 68 10.14 -0.12 -7.94
N ASP A 69 11.25 0.59 -7.72
CA ASP A 69 11.32 2.04 -7.64
C ASP A 69 12.13 2.56 -8.85
N ASP A 70 11.54 3.42 -9.68
CA ASP A 70 12.20 4.04 -10.84
C ASP A 70 11.97 5.56 -10.84
N LYS A 71 12.84 6.32 -11.54
CA LYS A 71 12.64 7.77 -11.73
C LYS A 71 11.32 8.09 -12.43
N ARG A 72 10.84 7.17 -13.26
CA ARG A 72 9.55 7.21 -13.96
C ARG A 72 9.01 5.80 -14.13
N LEU A 73 7.70 5.69 -14.11
CA LEU A 73 7.02 4.44 -14.46
C LEU A 73 7.45 3.97 -15.86
N ARG A 74 7.73 2.68 -16.00
CA ARG A 74 8.10 2.06 -17.28
C ARG A 74 7.08 0.99 -17.66
N GLU A 75 6.45 1.17 -18.81
CA GLU A 75 5.39 0.30 -19.33
C GLU A 75 5.79 -1.18 -19.37
N LYS A 76 7.04 -1.50 -19.71
CA LYS A 76 7.51 -2.90 -19.73
C LYS A 76 7.38 -3.61 -18.38
N TYR A 77 7.56 -2.88 -17.25
CA TYR A 77 7.40 -3.46 -15.91
C TYR A 77 5.93 -3.54 -15.51
N VAL A 78 5.11 -2.59 -15.95
CA VAL A 78 3.66 -2.64 -15.77
C VAL A 78 3.10 -3.86 -16.51
N PHE A 79 3.48 -4.05 -17.76
CA PHE A 79 3.05 -5.18 -18.58
C PHE A 79 3.45 -6.53 -17.95
N ALA A 80 4.72 -6.68 -17.53
CA ALA A 80 5.20 -7.91 -16.89
C ALA A 80 4.49 -8.17 -15.55
N ALA A 81 4.23 -7.13 -14.75
CA ALA A 81 3.51 -7.24 -13.48
C ALA A 81 2.05 -7.66 -13.69
N LYS A 82 1.38 -7.10 -14.69
CA LYS A 82 0.01 -7.49 -15.06
C LYS A 82 -0.05 -8.95 -15.51
N ARG A 83 0.87 -9.39 -16.38
CA ARG A 83 0.98 -10.81 -16.78
C ARG A 83 1.16 -11.73 -15.60
N ALA A 84 2.03 -11.38 -14.67
CA ALA A 84 2.27 -12.16 -13.47
C ALA A 84 1.01 -12.25 -12.60
N ALA A 85 0.33 -11.13 -12.36
CA ALA A 85 -0.86 -11.09 -11.52
C ALA A 85 -2.06 -11.82 -12.17
N ASN A 86 -2.22 -11.75 -13.50
CA ASN A 86 -3.25 -12.47 -14.25
C ASN A 86 -3.13 -14.01 -14.12
N ALA A 87 -1.92 -14.51 -13.87
CA ALA A 87 -1.70 -15.95 -13.68
C ALA A 87 -2.05 -16.43 -12.25
N VAL A 88 -2.38 -15.52 -11.32
CA VAL A 88 -2.66 -15.86 -9.93
C VAL A 88 -4.14 -15.72 -9.65
N VAL A 89 -4.82 -16.86 -9.50
CA VAL A 89 -6.22 -16.92 -9.06
C VAL A 89 -6.24 -17.10 -7.55
N ALA A 90 -7.04 -16.31 -6.84
CA ALA A 90 -7.25 -16.43 -5.40
C ALA A 90 -8.75 -16.43 -5.08
N GLU A 91 -9.15 -17.18 -4.08
CA GLU A 91 -10.48 -17.06 -3.48
C GLU A 91 -10.51 -15.88 -2.50
N ALA A 92 -11.70 -15.38 -2.16
CA ALA A 92 -11.86 -14.42 -1.09
C ALA A 92 -11.52 -15.06 0.25
N PHE A 93 -10.78 -14.34 1.09
CA PHE A 93 -10.29 -14.86 2.36
C PHE A 93 -10.28 -13.80 3.45
N ASP A 94 -10.40 -14.24 4.70
CA ASP A 94 -10.37 -13.35 5.85
C ASP A 94 -8.95 -13.13 6.34
N VAL A 95 -8.73 -11.93 6.90
CA VAL A 95 -7.51 -11.51 7.57
C VAL A 95 -7.83 -10.92 8.94
N CYS A 96 -6.87 -11.03 9.84
CA CYS A 96 -6.97 -10.51 11.21
C CYS A 96 -5.69 -9.76 11.57
N PHE A 97 -5.83 -8.52 12.00
CA PHE A 97 -4.74 -7.68 12.51
C PHE A 97 -5.04 -7.37 13.97
N ASP A 98 -4.28 -7.94 14.89
CA ASP A 98 -4.53 -7.96 16.33
C ASP A 98 -3.40 -7.37 17.18
N ARG A 99 -2.34 -6.90 16.55
CA ARG A 99 -1.18 -6.32 17.24
C ARG A 99 -0.78 -5.00 16.64
N ILE A 100 -0.32 -4.08 17.48
CA ILE A 100 0.31 -2.84 17.06
C ILE A 100 1.76 -2.81 17.50
N VAL A 101 2.63 -2.35 16.60
CA VAL A 101 4.06 -2.19 16.87
C VAL A 101 4.62 -1.00 16.12
N THR A 102 5.75 -0.47 16.60
CA THR A 102 6.58 0.45 15.81
C THR A 102 7.78 -0.30 15.26
N PHE A 103 7.96 -0.31 13.94
CA PHE A 103 9.12 -0.96 13.33
C PHE A 103 10.42 -0.25 13.73
N PRO A 104 11.45 -1.00 14.12
CA PRO A 104 12.72 -0.42 14.59
C PRO A 104 13.55 0.22 13.47
N GLY A 105 13.27 -0.14 12.21
CA GLY A 105 14.01 0.33 11.04
C GLY A 105 13.59 1.71 10.56
N GLY A 106 14.37 2.28 9.65
CA GLY A 106 14.12 3.57 9.04
C GLY A 106 14.85 4.73 9.73
N ARG A 107 14.41 5.95 9.44
CA ARG A 107 14.97 7.15 10.06
C ARG A 107 14.43 7.30 11.48
N PRO A 108 15.26 7.68 12.48
CA PRO A 108 14.83 7.81 13.89
C PRO A 108 13.65 8.76 14.08
N ASP A 109 13.56 9.80 13.26
CA ASP A 109 12.49 10.81 13.27
C ASP A 109 11.21 10.34 12.53
N ARG A 110 11.24 9.14 11.91
CA ARG A 110 10.16 8.66 11.05
C ARG A 110 10.00 7.15 11.06
N ARG A 111 9.75 6.59 12.23
CA ARG A 111 9.45 5.16 12.39
C ARG A 111 7.99 4.88 12.06
N ALA A 112 7.72 3.77 11.38
CA ALA A 112 6.37 3.36 11.05
C ALA A 112 5.70 2.66 12.23
N THR A 113 4.57 3.16 12.68
CA THR A 113 3.66 2.43 13.58
C THR A 113 2.63 1.72 12.71
N VAL A 114 2.49 0.41 12.92
CA VAL A 114 1.76 -0.49 12.05
C VAL A 114 0.85 -1.44 12.83
N LEU A 115 -0.24 -1.87 12.21
CA LEU A 115 -0.95 -3.08 12.63
C LEU A 115 -0.25 -4.29 12.03
N LEU A 116 0.01 -5.31 12.84
CA LEU A 116 0.53 -6.61 12.43
C LEU A 116 -0.58 -7.66 12.50
N GLY A 117 -0.56 -8.56 11.54
CA GLY A 117 -1.53 -9.65 11.45
C GLY A 117 -1.50 -10.31 10.09
N GLY A 118 -2.63 -10.86 9.66
CA GLY A 118 -2.78 -11.49 8.36
C GLY A 118 -3.55 -12.78 8.43
N SER A 119 -3.28 -13.70 7.50
CA SER A 119 -3.79 -15.08 7.47
C SER A 119 -2.88 -15.94 6.60
N THR A 120 -3.02 -17.27 6.69
CA THR A 120 -2.29 -18.20 5.82
C THR A 120 -2.61 -17.95 4.34
N ALA A 121 -3.87 -17.63 4.01
CA ALA A 121 -4.27 -17.33 2.64
C ALA A 121 -3.63 -16.04 2.10
N LEU A 122 -3.43 -15.02 2.95
CA LEU A 122 -2.70 -13.81 2.57
C LEU A 122 -1.23 -14.11 2.29
N MET A 123 -0.60 -14.96 3.10
CA MET A 123 0.78 -15.41 2.90
C MET A 123 0.91 -16.20 1.59
N ASP A 124 -0.02 -17.11 1.32
CA ASP A 124 -0.07 -17.89 0.08
C ASP A 124 -0.23 -16.98 -1.15
N LEU A 125 -1.17 -16.03 -1.13
CA LEU A 125 -1.34 -15.07 -2.22
C LEU A 125 -0.04 -14.30 -2.49
N GLN A 126 0.62 -13.80 -1.44
CA GLN A 126 1.88 -13.07 -1.56
C GLN A 126 2.98 -13.94 -2.18
N CYS A 127 3.12 -15.18 -1.72
CA CYS A 127 4.12 -16.13 -2.23
C CYS A 127 3.87 -16.43 -3.72
N ARG A 128 2.64 -16.76 -4.12
CA ARG A 128 2.27 -17.05 -5.51
C ARG A 128 2.50 -15.85 -6.43
N LEU A 129 2.16 -14.64 -5.97
CA LEU A 129 2.50 -13.41 -6.70
C LEU A 129 4.01 -13.24 -6.86
N GLY A 130 4.80 -13.54 -5.80
CA GLY A 130 6.25 -13.49 -5.85
C GLY A 130 6.83 -14.44 -6.90
N VAL A 131 6.39 -15.70 -6.92
CA VAL A 131 6.79 -16.70 -7.91
C VAL A 131 6.39 -16.26 -9.33
N ALA A 132 5.16 -15.79 -9.52
CA ALA A 132 4.68 -15.32 -10.81
C ALA A 132 5.48 -14.11 -11.33
N LEU A 133 5.86 -13.17 -10.45
CA LEU A 133 6.72 -12.04 -10.81
C LEU A 133 8.10 -12.51 -11.27
N ILE A 134 8.72 -13.44 -10.55
CA ILE A 134 10.03 -14.02 -10.92
C ILE A 134 9.93 -14.70 -12.29
N SER A 135 8.90 -15.50 -12.56
CA SER A 135 8.66 -16.17 -13.84
C SER A 135 8.42 -15.18 -14.99
N ASN A 136 8.08 -13.92 -14.69
CA ASN A 136 7.94 -12.85 -15.67
C ASN A 136 9.14 -11.87 -15.70
N GLY A 137 10.30 -12.29 -15.17
CA GLY A 137 11.54 -11.51 -15.20
C GLY A 137 11.57 -10.31 -14.26
N LEU A 138 10.71 -10.29 -13.25
CA LEU A 138 10.66 -9.26 -12.21
C LEU A 138 11.22 -9.80 -10.88
N ARG A 139 11.47 -8.90 -9.93
CA ARG A 139 11.79 -9.30 -8.57
C ARG A 139 10.51 -9.72 -7.85
N GLY A 140 10.57 -10.84 -7.13
CA GLY A 140 9.53 -11.29 -6.22
C GLY A 140 10.12 -11.53 -4.83
N ALA A 141 9.49 -11.00 -3.78
CA ALA A 141 9.84 -11.28 -2.40
C ALA A 141 9.12 -12.57 -1.97
N LEU A 142 9.85 -13.50 -1.35
CA LEU A 142 9.29 -14.75 -0.81
C LEU A 142 9.10 -14.67 0.71
N SER A 143 9.69 -13.68 1.38
CA SER A 143 9.45 -13.38 2.79
C SER A 143 8.45 -12.24 2.91
N PHE A 144 7.56 -12.35 3.88
CA PHE A 144 6.45 -11.42 4.06
C PHE A 144 6.13 -11.22 5.53
N ASN A 145 6.01 -9.98 5.94
CA ASN A 145 5.49 -9.59 7.25
C ASN A 145 4.26 -8.70 7.03
N PRO A 146 3.04 -9.26 7.03
CA PRO A 146 1.83 -8.53 6.72
C PRO A 146 1.59 -7.41 7.72
N HIS A 147 1.42 -6.18 7.22
CA HIS A 147 1.17 -5.02 8.07
C HIS A 147 0.38 -3.93 7.35
N ILE A 148 -0.29 -3.10 8.14
CA ILE A 148 -0.96 -1.88 7.70
C ILE A 148 -0.29 -0.71 8.41
N THR A 149 0.35 0.20 7.66
CA THR A 149 1.00 1.38 8.23
C THR A 149 -0.04 2.44 8.57
N LEU A 150 -0.09 2.86 9.83
CA LEU A 150 -1.05 3.84 10.35
C LEU A 150 -0.50 5.27 10.31
N PHE A 151 0.71 5.46 10.81
CA PHE A 151 1.40 6.76 10.85
C PHE A 151 2.91 6.58 10.97
N TYR A 152 3.63 7.69 10.87
CA TYR A 152 5.07 7.77 11.10
C TYR A 152 5.35 8.75 12.23
N SER A 153 6.20 8.38 13.20
CA SER A 153 6.55 9.18 14.36
C SER A 153 8.01 8.98 14.76
N SER A 154 8.58 9.94 15.48
CA SER A 154 9.85 9.78 16.19
C SER A 154 9.69 8.94 17.47
N ARG A 155 8.47 8.91 18.04
CA ARG A 155 8.13 8.11 19.21
C ARG A 155 7.72 6.70 18.80
N SER A 156 8.10 5.73 19.61
CA SER A 156 7.71 4.32 19.41
C SER A 156 6.55 3.97 20.34
N VAL A 157 5.66 3.15 19.83
CA VAL A 157 4.62 2.49 20.62
C VAL A 157 5.18 1.16 21.13
N VAL A 158 4.94 0.84 22.39
CA VAL A 158 5.28 -0.48 22.95
C VAL A 158 4.40 -1.52 22.24
N PRO A 159 4.99 -2.63 21.76
CA PRO A 159 4.20 -3.69 21.15
C PRO A 159 3.11 -4.20 22.10
N GLN A 160 1.87 -4.21 21.62
CA GLN A 160 0.71 -4.67 22.39
C GLN A 160 -0.36 -5.28 21.51
N GLN A 161 -1.21 -6.10 22.12
CA GLN A 161 -2.44 -6.59 21.49
C GLN A 161 -3.48 -5.47 21.47
N ILE A 162 -4.36 -5.52 20.49
CA ILE A 162 -5.50 -4.62 20.30
C ILE A 162 -6.74 -5.45 19.98
N ASP A 163 -7.90 -4.82 20.05
CA ASP A 163 -9.12 -5.42 19.50
C ASP A 163 -8.92 -5.72 18.00
N PRO A 164 -9.18 -6.96 17.56
CA PRO A 164 -8.81 -7.42 16.23
C PRO A 164 -9.55 -6.68 15.12
N LEU A 165 -8.82 -6.05 14.21
CA LEU A 165 -9.35 -5.56 12.94
C LEU A 165 -9.48 -6.76 11.99
N ARG A 166 -10.72 -7.16 11.66
CA ARG A 166 -11.04 -8.30 10.79
C ARG A 166 -11.75 -7.83 9.53
N PHE A 167 -11.34 -8.38 8.39
CA PHE A 167 -12.03 -8.11 7.12
C PHE A 167 -11.71 -9.18 6.07
N THR A 168 -12.57 -9.25 5.06
CA THR A 168 -12.39 -10.16 3.92
C THR A 168 -11.64 -9.44 2.80
N VAL A 169 -10.56 -10.04 2.31
CA VAL A 169 -9.85 -9.58 1.12
C VAL A 169 -10.59 -10.09 -0.12
N ARG A 170 -11.18 -9.15 -0.89
CA ARG A 170 -11.96 -9.43 -2.10
C ARG A 170 -11.26 -9.00 -3.37
N ARG A 171 -10.16 -8.25 -3.25
CA ARG A 171 -9.36 -7.79 -4.39
C ARG A 171 -7.94 -7.43 -3.98
N PHE A 172 -7.04 -7.49 -4.94
CA PHE A 172 -5.71 -6.87 -4.85
C PHE A 172 -5.46 -6.05 -6.11
N SER A 173 -4.52 -5.10 -6.04
CA SER A 173 -4.32 -4.12 -7.11
C SER A 173 -2.85 -3.89 -7.40
N LEU A 174 -2.56 -3.61 -8.67
CA LEU A 174 -1.29 -3.04 -9.10
C LEU A 174 -1.39 -1.52 -9.02
N VAL A 175 -0.54 -0.91 -8.23
CA VAL A 175 -0.57 0.51 -7.95
C VAL A 175 0.75 1.17 -8.35
N HIS A 176 0.64 2.26 -9.07
CA HIS A 176 1.69 3.22 -9.31
C HIS A 176 1.61 4.31 -8.23
N SER A 177 2.60 4.34 -7.35
CA SER A 177 2.71 5.34 -6.29
C SER A 177 3.65 6.47 -6.70
N GLU A 178 3.10 7.66 -6.90
CA GLU A 178 3.86 8.89 -7.11
C GLU A 178 4.38 9.41 -5.77
N ARG A 179 5.52 8.87 -5.34
CA ARG A 179 6.10 9.14 -4.01
C ARG A 179 6.44 10.60 -3.83
N GLY A 180 5.95 11.19 -2.74
CA GLY A 180 6.12 12.60 -2.43
C GLY A 180 4.95 13.49 -2.87
N LEU A 181 4.07 13.00 -3.75
CA LEU A 181 2.81 13.67 -4.10
C LEU A 181 1.61 13.10 -3.32
N THR A 182 1.81 12.04 -2.54
CA THR A 182 0.74 11.34 -1.81
C THR A 182 -0.38 10.94 -2.79
N LYS A 183 0.00 10.27 -3.89
CA LYS A 183 -0.93 9.88 -4.95
C LYS A 183 -0.71 8.43 -5.33
N TYR A 184 -1.80 7.66 -5.35
CA TYR A 184 -1.89 6.30 -5.83
C TYR A 184 -2.72 6.26 -7.10
N ASN A 185 -2.14 5.75 -8.18
CA ASN A 185 -2.85 5.47 -9.42
C ASN A 185 -3.03 3.95 -9.50
N ILE A 186 -4.26 3.48 -9.43
CA ILE A 186 -4.59 2.06 -9.61
C ILE A 186 -4.48 1.77 -11.10
N LEU A 187 -3.55 0.88 -11.49
CA LEU A 187 -3.32 0.51 -12.88
C LEU A 187 -4.17 -0.68 -13.31
N GLU A 188 -4.46 -1.59 -12.37
CA GLU A 188 -5.34 -2.75 -12.55
C GLU A 188 -5.72 -3.34 -11.19
N SER A 189 -6.84 -4.04 -11.14
CA SER A 189 -7.32 -4.76 -9.96
C SER A 189 -7.83 -6.13 -10.34
N TRP A 190 -7.56 -7.12 -9.49
CA TRP A 190 -8.01 -8.50 -9.63
C TRP A 190 -8.96 -8.83 -8.49
N LEU A 191 -10.16 -9.28 -8.83
CA LEU A 191 -11.11 -9.80 -7.85
C LEU A 191 -10.67 -11.20 -7.41
N THR A 192 -10.80 -11.48 -6.15
CA THR A 192 -10.76 -12.85 -5.64
C THR A 192 -12.09 -13.54 -5.95
N GLN A 193 -12.04 -14.83 -6.27
CA GLN A 193 -13.25 -15.60 -6.58
C GLN A 193 -14.11 -15.78 -5.32
N ALA A 194 -15.41 -15.85 -5.48
CA ALA A 194 -16.29 -16.21 -4.38
C ALA A 194 -15.99 -17.65 -3.94
N LYS A 195 -15.97 -17.91 -2.62
CA LYS A 195 -15.97 -19.28 -2.12
C LYS A 195 -17.31 -19.90 -2.47
N TRP A 196 -17.29 -20.95 -3.29
CA TRP A 196 -18.46 -21.82 -3.48
C TRP A 196 -18.47 -22.81 -2.30
N HIS A 197 -19.52 -22.77 -1.49
CA HIS A 197 -19.79 -23.71 -0.39
C HIS A 197 -20.73 -24.79 -0.88
#